data_c34a98fc5140f65d9677b657dda3176b
#
_entry.id   c34a98fc5140f65d9677b657dda3176b
#
_cell.length_a   1.000
_cell.length_b   1.000
_cell.length_c   1.000
_cell.angle_alpha   90.00
_cell.angle_beta   90.00
_cell.angle_gamma   90.00
#
_symmetry.space_group_name_H-M   'P 1'
#
loop_
_entity.id
_entity.type
_entity.pdbx_description
1 polymer ?
#
loop_
_entity_poly.entity_id
_entity_poly.type
_entity_poly.pdbx_seq_one_letter_code
_entity_poly.pdbx_strand_id
1 'polypeptide(L)'
;TNLEQKDTTILAEVMAAAKEIRRMGERANELQAQITELSEKGKDVDALLNEYGQVQDRFEHLGGYELESNARKILSGLGFKVTDFERPCSEFSGGWQMRISLSKLLLRHPDLLLLDEPTNHLDLESVQWLRGFIANYDGAVLIVSHDRAFMDACVDHVAALENRRVTTYTGTYSSYL
;
A
#
# COMPACT_ATOMS: atom_id res chain seq x y z
N THR A 1 -10.69 -14.74 12.83
CA THR A 1 -9.26 -15.02 12.61
C THR A 1 -8.40 -13.83 13.03
N ASN A 2 -8.60 -13.37 14.28
CA ASN A 2 -7.91 -12.19 14.86
C ASN A 2 -6.77 -12.58 15.83
N LEU A 3 -6.21 -13.78 15.74
CA LEU A 3 -5.26 -14.29 16.74
C LEU A 3 -3.78 -14.16 16.35
N GLU A 4 -3.47 -13.86 15.08
CA GLU A 4 -2.06 -13.75 14.61
C GLU A 4 -1.49 -12.32 14.64
N GLN A 5 -2.30 -11.29 14.92
CA GLN A 5 -1.88 -9.88 14.90
C GLN A 5 -1.25 -9.38 16.22
N LYS A 6 -1.25 -10.17 17.29
CA LYS A 6 -0.95 -9.63 18.63
C LYS A 6 0.52 -9.28 18.89
N ASP A 7 1.46 -9.87 18.17
CA ASP A 7 2.89 -9.71 18.46
C ASP A 7 3.71 -9.12 17.29
N THR A 8 3.05 -8.75 16.17
CA THR A 8 3.74 -8.21 15.00
C THR A 8 3.91 -6.69 15.14
N THR A 9 5.10 -6.19 14.81
CA THR A 9 5.34 -4.73 14.79
C THR A 9 4.56 -4.06 13.66
N ILE A 10 4.27 -2.76 13.83
CA ILE A 10 3.52 -2.00 12.81
C ILE A 10 4.19 -2.08 11.45
N LEU A 11 5.50 -1.87 11.39
CA LEU A 11 6.24 -1.91 10.12
C LEU A 11 6.16 -3.29 9.47
N ALA A 12 6.40 -4.35 10.24
CA ALA A 12 6.32 -5.72 9.74
C ALA A 12 4.91 -6.08 9.25
N GLU A 13 3.86 -5.64 9.97
CA GLU A 13 2.46 -5.87 9.60
C GLU A 13 2.09 -5.15 8.29
N VAL A 14 2.55 -3.91 8.11
CA VAL A 14 2.30 -3.16 6.88
C VAL A 14 3.05 -3.78 5.71
N MET A 15 4.32 -4.13 5.87
CA MET A 15 5.12 -4.80 4.83
C MET A 15 4.56 -6.18 4.45
N ALA A 16 3.98 -6.91 5.42
CA ALA A 16 3.35 -8.21 5.17
C ALA A 16 2.15 -8.13 4.21
N ALA A 17 1.55 -6.95 4.03
CA ALA A 17 0.46 -6.74 3.07
C ALA A 17 0.92 -6.84 1.60
N ALA A 18 2.18 -6.55 1.30
CA ALA A 18 2.75 -6.64 -0.05
C ALA A 18 3.19 -8.09 -0.39
N LYS A 19 2.24 -9.02 -0.38
CA LYS A 19 2.49 -10.46 -0.51
C LYS A 19 3.19 -10.85 -1.80
N GLU A 20 2.85 -10.22 -2.92
CA GLU A 20 3.45 -10.53 -4.22
C GLU A 20 4.92 -10.12 -4.23
N ILE A 21 5.24 -8.93 -3.78
CA ILE A 21 6.62 -8.44 -3.70
C ILE A 21 7.47 -9.34 -2.80
N ARG A 22 6.93 -9.71 -1.63
CA ARG A 22 7.62 -10.64 -0.72
C ARG A 22 7.90 -11.99 -1.35
N ARG A 23 6.89 -12.59 -2.02
CA ARG A 23 7.06 -13.86 -2.74
C ARG A 23 8.16 -13.79 -3.80
N MET A 24 8.23 -12.67 -4.53
CA MET A 24 9.30 -12.48 -5.52
C MET A 24 10.68 -12.41 -4.86
N GLY A 25 10.80 -11.66 -3.75
CA GLY A 25 12.05 -11.60 -2.98
C GLY A 25 12.47 -12.94 -2.41
N GLU A 26 11.55 -13.70 -1.82
CA GLU A 26 11.78 -15.05 -1.30
C GLU A 26 12.23 -15.99 -2.43
N ARG A 27 11.55 -15.95 -3.59
CA ARG A 27 11.91 -16.77 -4.77
C ARG A 27 13.28 -16.40 -5.33
N ALA A 28 13.61 -15.11 -5.40
CA ALA A 28 14.93 -14.67 -5.84
C ALA A 28 16.05 -15.21 -4.92
N ASN A 29 15.86 -15.16 -3.60
CA ASN A 29 16.81 -15.69 -2.64
C ASN A 29 16.98 -17.23 -2.77
N GLU A 30 15.88 -17.97 -2.95
CA GLU A 30 15.92 -19.42 -3.18
C GLU A 30 16.70 -19.76 -4.46
N LEU A 31 16.42 -19.07 -5.56
CA LEU A 31 17.11 -19.28 -6.83
C LEU A 31 18.60 -18.97 -6.71
N GLN A 32 18.96 -17.88 -6.04
CA GLN A 32 20.36 -17.51 -5.82
C GLN A 32 21.09 -18.60 -5.01
N ALA A 33 20.49 -19.14 -3.96
CA ALA A 33 21.07 -20.23 -3.19
C ALA A 33 21.26 -21.50 -4.03
N GLN A 34 20.26 -21.88 -4.85
CA GLN A 34 20.34 -23.03 -5.74
C GLN A 34 21.43 -22.86 -6.82
N ILE A 35 21.53 -21.67 -7.43
CA ILE A 35 22.54 -21.35 -8.43
C ILE A 35 23.95 -21.50 -7.80
N THR A 36 24.16 -20.97 -6.61
CA THR A 36 25.45 -21.07 -5.91
C THR A 36 25.82 -22.54 -5.67
N GLU A 37 24.91 -23.33 -5.07
CA GLU A 37 25.13 -24.73 -4.75
C GLU A 37 25.44 -25.59 -5.99
N LEU A 38 24.68 -25.39 -7.08
CA LEU A 38 24.84 -26.18 -8.29
C LEU A 38 26.08 -25.77 -9.09
N SER A 39 26.41 -24.49 -9.11
CA SER A 39 27.62 -23.97 -9.72
C SER A 39 28.89 -24.52 -9.06
N GLU A 40 28.93 -24.58 -7.72
CA GLU A 40 30.02 -25.20 -6.97
C GLU A 40 30.21 -26.68 -7.30
N LYS A 41 29.13 -27.36 -7.68
CA LYS A 41 29.13 -28.77 -8.10
C LYS A 41 29.39 -28.96 -9.59
N GLY A 42 29.70 -27.88 -10.34
CA GLY A 42 29.97 -27.88 -11.77
C GLY A 42 28.76 -28.30 -12.64
N LYS A 43 27.53 -28.12 -12.13
CA LYS A 43 26.29 -28.40 -12.88
C LYS A 43 25.87 -27.20 -13.70
N ASP A 44 25.12 -27.48 -14.76
CA ASP A 44 24.50 -26.42 -15.58
C ASP A 44 23.44 -25.66 -14.76
N VAL A 45 23.51 -24.31 -14.79
CA VAL A 45 22.64 -23.40 -14.06
C VAL A 45 21.93 -22.39 -14.98
N ASP A 46 22.05 -22.52 -16.30
CA ASP A 46 21.54 -21.52 -17.26
C ASP A 46 20.02 -21.31 -17.13
N ALA A 47 19.26 -22.37 -16.94
CA ALA A 47 17.81 -22.26 -16.73
C ALA A 47 17.45 -21.50 -15.43
N LEU A 48 18.19 -21.74 -14.35
CA LEU A 48 18.00 -21.04 -13.07
C LEU A 48 18.42 -19.57 -13.15
N LEU A 49 19.48 -19.26 -13.87
CA LEU A 49 19.92 -17.88 -14.12
C LEU A 49 18.87 -17.10 -14.90
N ASN A 50 18.26 -17.70 -15.92
CA ASN A 50 17.18 -17.08 -16.67
C ASN A 50 15.94 -16.83 -15.80
N GLU A 51 15.53 -17.80 -14.96
CA GLU A 51 14.42 -17.63 -14.05
C GLU A 51 14.73 -16.55 -12.99
N TYR A 52 15.94 -16.55 -12.45
CA TYR A 52 16.38 -15.53 -11.49
C TYR A 52 16.30 -14.11 -12.08
N GLY A 53 16.78 -13.92 -13.32
CA GLY A 53 16.68 -12.64 -14.02
C GLY A 53 15.23 -12.16 -14.15
N GLN A 54 14.31 -13.03 -14.59
CA GLN A 54 12.88 -12.68 -14.71
C GLN A 54 12.24 -12.32 -13.37
N VAL A 55 12.54 -13.09 -12.32
CA VAL A 55 12.02 -12.82 -10.97
C VAL A 55 12.57 -11.51 -10.42
N GLN A 56 13.86 -11.25 -10.65
CA GLN A 56 14.52 -10.02 -10.19
C GLN A 56 13.99 -8.78 -10.90
N ASP A 57 13.83 -8.82 -12.22
CA ASP A 57 13.25 -7.73 -13.01
C ASP A 57 11.83 -7.41 -12.53
N ARG A 58 11.03 -8.44 -12.26
CA ARG A 58 9.66 -8.25 -11.75
C ARG A 58 9.65 -7.69 -10.32
N PHE A 59 10.55 -8.17 -9.45
CA PHE A 59 10.70 -7.67 -8.09
C PHE A 59 11.07 -6.18 -8.08
N GLU A 60 12.02 -5.77 -8.93
CA GLU A 60 12.42 -4.38 -9.09
C GLU A 60 11.27 -3.53 -9.65
N HIS A 61 10.60 -4.00 -10.71
CA HIS A 61 9.46 -3.29 -11.30
C HIS A 61 8.31 -3.05 -10.31
N LEU A 62 8.09 -3.99 -9.39
CA LEU A 62 7.11 -3.86 -8.30
C LEU A 62 7.59 -2.99 -7.12
N GLY A 63 8.78 -2.39 -7.20
CA GLY A 63 9.35 -1.56 -6.14
C GLY A 63 9.83 -2.36 -4.93
N GLY A 64 10.30 -3.59 -5.14
CA GLY A 64 10.71 -4.48 -4.04
C GLY A 64 11.83 -3.94 -3.19
N TYR A 65 12.79 -3.23 -3.79
CA TYR A 65 13.89 -2.59 -3.06
C TYR A 65 13.46 -1.39 -2.22
N GLU A 66 12.40 -0.70 -2.63
CA GLU A 66 11.83 0.46 -1.93
C GLU A 66 10.72 0.10 -0.94
N LEU A 67 10.34 -1.19 -0.83
CA LEU A 67 9.19 -1.63 -0.06
C LEU A 67 9.20 -1.11 1.38
N GLU A 68 10.32 -1.28 2.09
CA GLU A 68 10.44 -0.78 3.46
C GLU A 68 10.43 0.74 3.53
N SER A 69 11.15 1.41 2.62
CA SER A 69 11.16 2.87 2.55
C SER A 69 9.76 3.44 2.30
N ASN A 70 9.00 2.82 1.40
CA ASN A 70 7.62 3.20 1.10
C ASN A 70 6.69 2.94 2.29
N ALA A 71 6.83 1.79 2.97
CA ALA A 71 6.09 1.50 4.19
C ALA A 71 6.33 2.57 5.28
N ARG A 72 7.59 2.94 5.51
CA ARG A 72 7.98 3.98 6.46
C ARG A 72 7.42 5.36 6.08
N LYS A 73 7.46 5.73 4.80
CA LYS A 73 6.87 6.99 4.28
C LYS A 73 5.34 7.03 4.52
N ILE A 74 4.64 5.95 4.21
CA ILE A 74 3.19 5.86 4.39
C ILE A 74 2.83 5.94 5.88
N LEU A 75 3.52 5.19 6.74
CA LEU A 75 3.30 5.22 8.18
C LEU A 75 3.54 6.62 8.75
N SER A 76 4.65 7.28 8.39
CA SER A 76 4.94 8.65 8.83
C SER A 76 3.87 9.64 8.35
N GLY A 77 3.44 9.51 7.09
CA GLY A 77 2.39 10.34 6.51
C GLY A 77 1.03 10.18 7.21
N LEU A 78 0.74 9.00 7.74
CA LEU A 78 -0.47 8.73 8.53
C LEU A 78 -0.27 8.98 10.03
N GLY A 79 0.78 9.71 10.43
CA GLY A 79 0.98 10.25 11.77
C GLY A 79 1.75 9.35 12.74
N PHE A 80 2.26 8.19 12.32
CA PHE A 80 3.11 7.36 13.16
C PHE A 80 4.51 7.97 13.28
N LYS A 81 5.05 7.95 14.49
CA LYS A 81 6.45 8.34 14.73
C LYS A 81 7.38 7.18 14.38
N VAL A 82 8.63 7.50 14.04
CA VAL A 82 9.65 6.46 13.75
C VAL A 82 9.79 5.48 14.93
N THR A 83 9.65 5.97 16.16
CA THR A 83 9.67 5.16 17.40
C THR A 83 8.52 4.17 17.52
N ASP A 84 7.43 4.37 16.77
CA ASP A 84 6.25 3.49 16.81
C ASP A 84 6.41 2.29 15.90
N PHE A 85 7.28 2.35 14.89
CA PHE A 85 7.38 1.34 13.83
C PHE A 85 7.68 -0.07 14.36
N GLU A 86 8.47 -0.16 15.41
CA GLU A 86 8.86 -1.43 16.04
C GLU A 86 7.94 -1.81 17.22
N ARG A 87 6.89 -1.04 17.47
CA ARG A 87 5.91 -1.36 18.53
C ARG A 87 4.88 -2.36 18.01
N PRO A 88 4.39 -3.26 18.89
CA PRO A 88 3.33 -4.20 18.55
C PRO A 88 2.04 -3.51 18.14
N CYS A 89 1.37 -4.02 17.09
CA CYS A 89 0.08 -3.48 16.64
C CYS A 89 -0.98 -3.48 17.76
N SER A 90 -0.91 -4.42 18.68
CA SER A 90 -1.86 -4.57 19.81
C SER A 90 -1.85 -3.41 20.79
N GLU A 91 -0.78 -2.60 20.85
CA GLU A 91 -0.67 -1.45 21.74
C GLU A 91 -1.45 -0.22 21.24
N PHE A 92 -1.99 -0.26 20.04
CA PHE A 92 -2.64 0.88 19.41
C PHE A 92 -4.16 0.81 19.50
N SER A 93 -4.78 1.99 19.75
CA SER A 93 -6.23 2.13 19.81
C SER A 93 -6.91 1.86 18.46
N GLY A 94 -8.25 1.69 18.45
CA GLY A 94 -9.03 1.40 17.24
C GLY A 94 -8.78 2.38 16.10
N GLY A 95 -8.68 3.68 16.35
CA GLY A 95 -8.37 4.68 15.33
C GLY A 95 -6.98 4.50 14.73
N TRP A 96 -5.99 4.15 15.51
CA TRP A 96 -4.65 3.81 15.03
C TRP A 96 -4.61 2.49 14.26
N GLN A 97 -5.41 1.48 14.67
CA GLN A 97 -5.57 0.23 13.91
C GLN A 97 -6.15 0.49 12.50
N MET A 98 -7.07 1.46 12.38
CA MET A 98 -7.59 1.89 11.08
C MET A 98 -6.49 2.53 10.22
N ARG A 99 -5.60 3.37 10.81
CA ARG A 99 -4.45 3.93 10.09
C ARG A 99 -3.45 2.85 9.64
N ILE A 100 -3.21 1.80 10.47
CA ILE A 100 -2.40 0.64 10.06
C ILE A 100 -3.06 -0.07 8.86
N SER A 101 -4.37 -0.29 8.90
CA SER A 101 -5.11 -0.92 7.80
C SER A 101 -5.06 -0.09 6.52
N LEU A 102 -5.18 1.23 6.62
CA LEU A 102 -5.01 2.15 5.51
C LEU A 102 -3.57 2.10 4.96
N SER A 103 -2.55 2.08 5.83
CA SER A 103 -1.14 1.94 5.41
C SER A 103 -0.91 0.67 4.59
N LYS A 104 -1.50 -0.46 5.01
CA LYS A 104 -1.43 -1.75 4.29
C LYS A 104 -2.06 -1.65 2.91
N LEU A 105 -3.20 -0.97 2.80
CA LEU A 105 -3.90 -0.78 1.55
C LEU A 105 -3.08 0.09 0.57
N LEU A 106 -2.57 1.22 1.06
CA LEU A 106 -1.77 2.15 0.25
C LEU A 106 -0.44 1.53 -0.22
N LEU A 107 0.22 0.73 0.63
CA LEU A 107 1.47 0.06 0.27
C LEU A 107 1.30 -0.99 -0.83
N ARG A 108 0.13 -1.64 -0.89
CA ARG A 108 -0.17 -2.63 -1.94
C ARG A 108 -0.30 -2.02 -3.33
N HIS A 109 -0.54 -0.72 -3.42
CA HIS A 109 -0.67 0.06 -4.65
C HIS A 109 -1.57 -0.64 -5.71
N PRO A 110 -2.86 -0.94 -5.40
CA PRO A 110 -3.76 -1.64 -6.33
C PRO A 110 -4.12 -0.74 -7.53
N ASP A 111 -4.43 -1.33 -8.69
CA ASP A 111 -4.90 -0.60 -9.88
C ASP A 111 -6.20 0.18 -9.62
N LEU A 112 -7.03 -0.28 -8.69
CA LEU A 112 -8.26 0.39 -8.23
C LEU A 112 -8.25 0.46 -6.70
N LEU A 113 -8.21 1.67 -6.17
CA LEU A 113 -8.26 1.99 -4.75
C LEU A 113 -9.69 2.42 -4.36
N LEU A 114 -10.31 1.68 -3.45
CA LEU A 114 -11.64 1.99 -2.93
C LEU A 114 -11.52 2.52 -1.50
N LEU A 115 -11.93 3.76 -1.26
CA LEU A 115 -11.85 4.43 0.03
C LEU A 115 -13.25 4.87 0.48
N ASP A 116 -13.65 4.41 1.65
CA ASP A 116 -14.89 4.81 2.32
C ASP A 116 -14.54 5.62 3.57
N GLU A 117 -14.88 6.90 3.57
CA GLU A 117 -14.59 7.88 4.64
C GLU A 117 -13.13 7.84 5.12
N PRO A 118 -12.13 7.96 4.21
CA PRO A 118 -10.73 7.71 4.56
C PRO A 118 -10.14 8.76 5.50
N THR A 119 -10.80 9.92 5.67
CA THR A 119 -10.37 11.00 6.56
C THR A 119 -10.80 10.78 8.01
N ASN A 120 -11.71 9.83 8.27
CA ASN A 120 -12.12 9.50 9.62
C ASN A 120 -10.92 9.01 10.44
N HIS A 121 -10.81 9.50 11.66
CA HIS A 121 -9.71 9.21 12.59
C HIS A 121 -8.31 9.73 12.18
N LEU A 122 -8.21 10.56 11.14
CA LEU A 122 -6.98 11.25 10.76
C LEU A 122 -6.96 12.67 11.36
N ASP A 123 -5.78 13.10 11.77
CA ASP A 123 -5.52 14.51 12.07
C ASP A 123 -5.30 15.31 10.78
N LEU A 124 -5.26 16.63 10.91
CA LEU A 124 -5.15 17.53 9.75
C LEU A 124 -3.90 17.25 8.90
N GLU A 125 -2.77 16.96 9.54
CA GLU A 125 -1.51 16.69 8.85
C GLU A 125 -1.59 15.40 8.04
N SER A 126 -2.15 14.34 8.63
CA SER A 126 -2.39 13.06 7.96
C SER A 126 -3.39 13.18 6.80
N VAL A 127 -4.43 14.00 6.94
CA VAL A 127 -5.39 14.30 5.85
C VAL A 127 -4.68 15.01 4.70
N GLN A 128 -3.85 16.03 4.99
CA GLN A 128 -3.09 16.74 3.95
C GLN A 128 -2.11 15.81 3.23
N TRP A 129 -1.43 14.95 3.97
CA TRP A 129 -0.54 13.96 3.38
C TRP A 129 -1.29 12.97 2.48
N LEU A 130 -2.44 12.44 2.95
CA LEU A 130 -3.26 11.51 2.18
C LEU A 130 -3.78 12.15 0.88
N ARG A 131 -4.17 13.42 0.92
CA ARG A 131 -4.52 14.20 -0.28
C ARG A 131 -3.38 14.21 -1.30
N GLY A 132 -2.16 14.55 -0.85
CA GLY A 132 -0.99 14.55 -1.73
C GLY A 132 -0.67 13.16 -2.29
N PHE A 133 -0.86 12.11 -1.50
CA PHE A 133 -0.69 10.73 -1.94
C PHE A 133 -1.69 10.36 -3.05
N ILE A 134 -2.99 10.65 -2.83
CA ILE A 134 -4.06 10.33 -3.80
C ILE A 134 -3.91 11.16 -5.08
N ALA A 135 -3.56 12.43 -4.98
CA ALA A 135 -3.36 13.29 -6.15
C ALA A 135 -2.24 12.83 -7.09
N ASN A 136 -1.28 12.03 -6.58
CA ASN A 136 -0.18 11.44 -7.34
C ASN A 136 -0.33 9.92 -7.51
N TYR A 137 -1.54 9.39 -7.34
CA TYR A 137 -1.79 7.97 -7.47
C TYR A 137 -1.95 7.58 -8.94
N ASP A 138 -1.17 6.60 -9.42
CA ASP A 138 -1.18 6.20 -10.84
C ASP A 138 -2.40 5.35 -11.23
N GLY A 139 -3.07 4.72 -10.24
CA GLY A 139 -4.26 3.91 -10.44
C GLY A 139 -5.57 4.70 -10.37
N ALA A 140 -6.68 4.02 -10.59
CA ALA A 140 -8.00 4.60 -10.37
C ALA A 140 -8.34 4.65 -8.87
N VAL A 141 -8.97 5.75 -8.43
CA VAL A 141 -9.41 5.91 -7.04
C VAL A 141 -10.90 6.21 -7.00
N LEU A 142 -11.65 5.43 -6.24
CA LEU A 142 -13.05 5.71 -5.92
C LEU A 142 -13.17 6.04 -4.43
N ILE A 143 -13.67 7.25 -4.15
CA ILE A 143 -13.77 7.78 -2.79
C ILE A 143 -15.24 8.03 -2.45
N VAL A 144 -15.66 7.55 -1.29
CA VAL A 144 -16.90 7.99 -0.63
C VAL A 144 -16.50 8.85 0.56
N SER A 145 -16.93 10.10 0.59
CA SER A 145 -16.64 11.02 1.71
C SER A 145 -17.66 12.14 1.79
N HIS A 146 -17.84 12.71 2.98
CA HIS A 146 -18.56 13.96 3.20
C HIS A 146 -17.62 15.14 3.50
N ASP A 147 -16.30 14.92 3.49
CA ASP A 147 -15.32 16.01 3.54
C ASP A 147 -15.16 16.64 2.16
N ARG A 148 -15.87 17.77 1.94
CA ARG A 148 -15.87 18.49 0.67
C ARG A 148 -14.48 18.97 0.26
N ALA A 149 -13.72 19.48 1.22
CA ALA A 149 -12.38 20.02 0.95
C ALA A 149 -11.40 18.92 0.54
N PHE A 150 -11.56 17.73 1.11
CA PHE A 150 -10.81 16.54 0.72
C PHE A 150 -11.19 16.10 -0.70
N MET A 151 -12.49 15.99 -1.00
CA MET A 151 -12.95 15.56 -2.33
C MET A 151 -12.52 16.54 -3.42
N ASP A 152 -12.69 17.85 -3.22
CA ASP A 152 -12.31 18.86 -4.22
C ASP A 152 -10.83 18.81 -4.62
N ALA A 153 -10.01 18.34 -3.71
CA ALA A 153 -8.57 18.24 -3.94
C ALA A 153 -8.11 16.92 -4.57
N CYS A 154 -8.98 15.89 -4.54
CA CYS A 154 -8.60 14.53 -4.94
C CYS A 154 -9.35 14.02 -6.17
N VAL A 155 -10.51 14.61 -6.53
CA VAL A 155 -11.39 14.05 -7.57
C VAL A 155 -11.50 14.97 -8.79
N ASP A 156 -11.59 14.35 -9.95
CA ASP A 156 -11.84 14.96 -11.24
C ASP A 156 -13.19 14.53 -11.85
N HIS A 157 -13.85 13.57 -11.21
CA HIS A 157 -15.18 13.09 -11.54
C HIS A 157 -16.02 12.88 -10.28
N VAL A 158 -17.32 13.14 -10.38
CA VAL A 158 -18.29 12.89 -9.32
C VAL A 158 -19.35 11.90 -9.82
N ALA A 159 -19.61 10.86 -9.05
CA ALA A 159 -20.69 9.90 -9.28
C ALA A 159 -21.79 10.13 -8.23
N ALA A 160 -22.89 10.76 -8.63
CA ALA A 160 -24.04 10.97 -7.75
C ALA A 160 -25.01 9.78 -7.84
N LEU A 161 -25.32 9.17 -6.68
CA LEU A 161 -26.30 8.09 -6.57
C LEU A 161 -27.64 8.67 -6.06
N GLU A 162 -28.57 8.88 -6.95
CA GLU A 162 -29.90 9.43 -6.65
C GLU A 162 -30.99 8.56 -7.29
N ASN A 163 -32.09 8.35 -6.58
CA ASN A 163 -33.26 7.59 -7.09
C ASN A 163 -32.89 6.23 -7.71
N ARG A 164 -31.92 5.51 -7.15
CA ARG A 164 -31.37 4.22 -7.63
C ARG A 164 -30.69 4.31 -9.01
N ARG A 165 -30.22 5.49 -9.39
CA ARG A 165 -29.46 5.73 -10.62
C ARG A 165 -28.16 6.40 -10.27
N VAL A 166 -27.11 6.06 -11.02
CA VAL A 166 -25.81 6.72 -10.93
C VAL A 166 -25.71 7.68 -12.10
N THR A 167 -25.41 8.94 -11.80
CA THR A 167 -25.11 9.97 -12.80
C THR A 167 -23.69 10.46 -12.57
N THR A 168 -22.87 10.51 -13.62
CA THR A 168 -21.47 10.95 -13.55
C THR A 168 -21.32 12.36 -14.08
N TYR A 169 -20.50 13.15 -13.40
CA TYR A 169 -20.15 14.51 -13.75
C TYR A 169 -18.63 14.63 -13.81
N THR A 170 -18.13 15.37 -14.80
CA THR A 170 -16.71 15.69 -14.91
C THR A 170 -16.44 16.99 -14.17
N GLY A 171 -15.44 17.02 -13.32
CA GLY A 171 -15.03 18.18 -12.53
C GLY A 171 -14.90 17.85 -11.04
N THR A 172 -14.60 18.85 -10.25
CA THR A 172 -14.49 18.75 -8.80
C THR A 172 -15.87 18.66 -8.15
N TYR A 173 -15.91 18.25 -6.88
CA TYR A 173 -17.16 18.17 -6.12
C TYR A 173 -17.87 19.55 -6.03
N SER A 174 -17.11 20.64 -5.84
CA SER A 174 -17.68 21.99 -5.81
C SER A 174 -18.28 22.43 -7.16
N SER A 175 -17.80 21.91 -8.29
CA SER A 175 -18.37 22.19 -9.60
C SER A 175 -19.66 21.42 -9.89
N TYR A 176 -19.90 20.34 -9.16
CA TYR A 176 -21.13 19.54 -9.22
C TYR A 176 -22.30 20.19 -8.47
N LEU A 177 -22.05 20.87 -7.33
CA LEU A 177 -23.09 21.53 -6.49
C LEU A 177 -23.68 22.75 -7.16
#